data_cbb7c35fd5b03d583a33585298ff1014
#
_entry.id   cbb7c35fd5b03d583a33585298ff1014
#
_cell.length_a   1.000
_cell.length_b   1.000
_cell.length_c   1.000
_cell.angle_alpha   90.00
_cell.angle_beta   90.00
_cell.angle_gamma   90.00
#
_symmetry.space_group_name_H-M   'P 1'
#
loop_
_entity.id
_entity.type
_entity.pdbx_description
1 polymer ?
#
loop_
_entity_poly.entity_id
_entity_poly.type
_entity_poly.pdbx_seq_one_letter_code
_entity_poly.pdbx_strand_id
1 'polypeptide(L)' 'MLVAIRTLTESNTAKRVGNHAVTISRDGCKHFIYHSTEICTVDPVARNFTTDNGGWNTQSTNRAINDYRRYYTAMGYTEV' A
#
# COMPACT_ATOMS: atom_id res chain seq x y z
N MET A 1 -2.23 10.02 8.92
CA MET A 1 -2.48 9.00 7.87
C MET A 1 -3.94 9.06 7.44
N LEU A 2 -4.18 8.89 6.15
CA LEU A 2 -5.55 8.83 5.63
C LEU A 2 -6.30 7.64 6.23
N VAL A 3 -7.58 7.85 6.57
CA VAL A 3 -8.42 6.80 7.16
C VAL A 3 -8.56 5.61 6.21
N ALA A 4 -8.73 5.87 4.92
CA ALA A 4 -8.82 4.82 3.91
C ALA A 4 -7.58 3.92 3.92
N ILE A 5 -6.39 4.50 4.03
CA ILE A 5 -5.14 3.74 4.04
C ILE A 5 -5.02 2.91 5.31
N ARG A 6 -5.39 3.47 6.47
CA ARG A 6 -5.42 2.71 7.72
C ARG A 6 -6.34 1.49 7.61
N THR A 7 -7.53 1.69 7.09
CA THR A 7 -8.49 0.60 6.90
C THR A 7 -7.92 -0.50 6.02
N LEU A 8 -7.25 -0.12 4.92
CA LEU A 8 -6.72 -1.09 3.97
C LEU A 8 -5.48 -1.81 4.50
N THR A 9 -4.60 -1.13 5.22
CA THR A 9 -3.41 -1.78 5.82
C THR A 9 -3.79 -2.83 6.86
N GLU A 10 -4.89 -2.62 7.57
CA GLU A 10 -5.37 -3.55 8.58
C GLU A 10 -6.23 -4.67 8.01
N SER A 11 -6.62 -4.59 6.73
CA SER A 11 -7.49 -5.59 6.11
C SER A 11 -6.74 -6.88 5.80
N ASN A 12 -7.37 -8.03 6.10
CA ASN A 12 -6.86 -9.34 5.74
C ASN A 12 -7.55 -9.91 4.48
N THR A 13 -8.40 -9.12 3.86
CA THR A 13 -9.13 -9.50 2.65
C THR A 13 -9.08 -8.37 1.64
N ALA A 14 -9.36 -8.69 0.38
CA ALA A 14 -9.49 -7.67 -0.65
C ALA A 14 -10.58 -6.66 -0.24
N LYS A 15 -10.31 -5.38 -0.40
CA LYS A 15 -11.21 -4.32 0.02
C LYS A 15 -10.97 -3.04 -0.77
N ARG A 16 -12.01 -2.26 -0.95
CA ARG A 16 -11.93 -0.95 -1.60
C ARG A 16 -12.54 0.11 -0.69
N VAL A 17 -11.86 1.24 -0.56
CA VAL A 17 -12.35 2.42 0.15
C VAL A 17 -12.11 3.64 -0.74
N GLY A 18 -13.18 4.15 -1.35
CA GLY A 18 -13.06 5.25 -2.32
C GLY A 18 -12.23 4.83 -3.53
N ASN A 19 -11.19 5.60 -3.82
CA ASN A 19 -10.26 5.31 -4.91
C ASN A 19 -9.08 4.44 -4.49
N HIS A 20 -9.06 3.99 -3.25
CA HIS A 20 -8.01 3.13 -2.71
C HIS A 20 -8.51 1.70 -2.59
N ALA A 21 -7.64 0.74 -2.85
CA ALA A 21 -7.98 -0.67 -2.73
C ALA A 21 -6.78 -1.48 -2.28
N VAL A 22 -7.05 -2.64 -1.70
CA VAL A 22 -6.05 -3.67 -1.43
C VAL A 22 -6.52 -4.98 -2.03
N THR A 23 -5.60 -5.72 -2.64
CA THR A 23 -5.79 -7.12 -3.00
C THR A 23 -4.71 -7.94 -2.34
N ILE A 24 -4.99 -9.22 -2.11
CA ILE A 24 -4.05 -10.12 -1.44
C ILE A 24 -3.82 -11.30 -2.36
N SER A 25 -2.58 -11.53 -2.76
CA SER A 25 -2.21 -12.65 -3.62
C SER A 25 -2.03 -13.93 -2.79
N ARG A 26 -1.92 -15.07 -3.49
CA ARG A 26 -1.81 -16.37 -2.83
C ARG A 26 -0.60 -16.50 -1.93
N ASP A 27 0.47 -15.82 -2.25
CA ASP A 27 1.70 -15.81 -1.44
C ASP A 27 1.60 -14.92 -0.20
N GLY A 28 0.45 -14.27 0.00
CA GLY A 28 0.20 -13.38 1.13
C GLY A 28 0.64 -11.95 0.92
N CYS A 29 1.19 -11.60 -0.24
CA CYS A 29 1.54 -10.21 -0.53
C CYS A 29 0.30 -9.34 -0.64
N LYS A 30 0.38 -8.13 -0.09
CA LYS A 30 -0.67 -7.12 -0.22
C LYS A 30 -0.32 -6.15 -1.33
N HIS A 31 -1.28 -5.91 -2.21
CA HIS A 31 -1.13 -5.00 -3.34
C HIS A 31 -2.07 -3.83 -3.13
N PHE A 32 -1.50 -2.65 -2.89
CA PHE A 32 -2.29 -1.44 -2.65
C PHE A 32 -2.39 -0.63 -3.93
N ILE A 33 -3.63 -0.31 -4.29
CA ILE A 33 -3.97 0.31 -5.56
C ILE A 33 -4.62 1.65 -5.29
N TYR A 34 -4.20 2.68 -6.03
CA TYR A 34 -4.84 3.98 -6.04
C TYR A 34 -5.31 4.28 -7.45
N HIS A 35 -6.63 4.48 -7.63
CA HIS A 35 -7.29 4.45 -8.93
C HIS A 35 -7.03 3.09 -9.59
N SER A 36 -6.24 3.04 -10.64
CA SER A 36 -5.90 1.80 -11.34
C SER A 36 -4.41 1.46 -11.24
N THR A 37 -3.67 2.16 -10.38
CA THR A 37 -2.22 2.00 -10.27
C THR A 37 -1.86 1.32 -8.97
N GLU A 38 -1.10 0.24 -9.05
CA GLU A 38 -0.53 -0.40 -7.86
C GLU A 38 0.63 0.47 -7.36
N ILE A 39 0.45 1.11 -6.21
CA ILE A 39 1.41 2.07 -5.68
C ILE A 39 2.26 1.52 -4.54
N CYS A 40 1.88 0.40 -3.94
CA CYS A 40 2.65 -0.23 -2.87
C CYS A 40 2.40 -1.73 -2.90
N THR A 41 3.48 -2.51 -2.79
CA THR A 41 3.41 -3.97 -2.70
C THR A 41 4.17 -4.40 -1.47
N VAL A 42 3.54 -5.19 -0.59
CA VAL A 42 4.10 -5.60 0.69
C VAL A 42 4.24 -7.11 0.75
N ASP A 43 5.45 -7.57 1.03
CA ASP A 43 5.73 -8.99 1.25
C ASP A 43 5.87 -9.24 2.76
N PRO A 44 4.88 -9.89 3.41
CA PRO A 44 4.91 -10.10 4.85
C PRO A 44 5.92 -11.18 5.28
N VAL A 45 6.31 -12.07 4.39
CA VAL A 45 7.29 -13.12 4.70
C VAL A 45 8.70 -12.54 4.71
N ALA A 46 9.07 -11.82 3.66
CA ALA A 46 10.36 -11.14 3.57
C ALA A 46 10.42 -9.89 4.45
N ARG A 47 9.28 -9.37 4.89
CA ARG A 47 9.13 -8.14 5.66
C ARG A 47 9.74 -6.94 4.92
N ASN A 48 9.40 -6.84 3.65
CA ASN A 48 9.79 -5.71 2.83
C ASN A 48 8.62 -5.20 2.00
N PHE A 49 8.79 -4.03 1.40
CA PHE A 49 7.78 -3.44 0.54
C PHE A 49 8.45 -2.58 -0.53
N THR A 50 7.73 -2.39 -1.63
CA THR A 50 8.13 -1.50 -2.72
C THR A 50 7.06 -0.46 -2.94
N THR A 51 7.44 0.71 -3.45
CA THR A 51 6.50 1.76 -3.84
C THR A 51 6.76 2.18 -5.28
N ASP A 52 5.69 2.58 -5.97
CA ASP A 52 5.76 3.04 -7.35
C ASP A 52 4.60 4.00 -7.59
N ASN A 53 4.88 5.16 -8.18
CA ASN A 53 3.82 6.10 -8.52
C ASN A 53 3.20 5.82 -9.89
N GLY A 54 3.72 4.84 -10.64
CA GLY A 54 3.20 4.49 -11.98
C GLY A 54 3.29 5.61 -12.99
N GLY A 55 4.19 6.57 -12.77
CA GLY A 55 4.29 7.76 -13.60
C GLY A 55 3.36 8.90 -13.16
N TRP A 56 2.53 8.69 -12.14
CA TRP A 56 1.62 9.71 -11.62
C TRP A 56 2.27 10.49 -10.48
N ASN A 57 3.10 11.46 -10.83
CA ASN A 57 3.75 12.29 -9.82
C ASN A 57 2.80 13.41 -9.36
N THR A 58 1.68 13.02 -8.74
CA THR A 58 0.69 13.93 -8.21
C THR A 58 0.80 13.98 -6.68
N GLN A 59 0.30 15.07 -6.10
CA GLN A 59 0.32 15.25 -4.65
C GLN A 59 -0.45 14.15 -3.93
N SER A 60 -1.62 13.76 -4.45
CA SER A 60 -2.45 12.73 -3.82
C SER A 60 -1.81 11.35 -3.90
N THR A 61 -1.19 10.99 -5.02
CA THR A 61 -0.48 9.71 -5.16
C THR A 61 0.72 9.67 -4.21
N ASN A 62 1.51 10.72 -4.17
CA ASN A 62 2.69 10.78 -3.31
C ASN A 62 2.32 10.76 -1.82
N ARG A 63 1.21 11.40 -1.46
CA ARG A 63 0.70 11.35 -0.09
C ARG A 63 0.32 9.93 0.32
N ALA A 64 -0.38 9.20 -0.53
CA ALA A 64 -0.76 7.82 -0.26
C ALA A 64 0.48 6.93 -0.11
N ILE A 65 1.45 7.06 -1.02
CA ILE A 65 2.72 6.32 -0.94
C ILE A 65 3.43 6.61 0.37
N ASN A 66 3.51 7.87 0.77
CA ASN A 66 4.17 8.25 2.02
C ASN A 66 3.47 7.66 3.25
N ASP A 67 2.14 7.58 3.22
CA ASP A 67 1.37 6.96 4.31
C ASP A 67 1.70 5.47 4.43
N TYR A 68 1.75 4.72 3.32
CA TYR A 68 2.13 3.31 3.34
C TYR A 68 3.58 3.14 3.81
N ARG A 69 4.48 3.97 3.31
CA ARG A 69 5.90 3.93 3.70
C ARG A 69 6.06 4.11 5.21
N ARG A 70 5.39 5.10 5.79
CA ARG A 70 5.45 5.36 7.23
C ARG A 70 4.89 4.19 8.04
N TYR A 71 3.76 3.66 7.60
CA TYR A 71 3.11 2.55 8.29
C TYR A 71 4.01 1.32 8.33
N TYR A 72 4.52 0.88 7.19
CA TYR A 72 5.31 -0.34 7.13
C TYR A 72 6.71 -0.18 7.71
N THR A 73 7.31 0.99 7.57
CA THR A 73 8.58 1.28 8.23
C THR A 73 8.42 1.23 9.74
N ALA A 74 7.34 1.77 10.27
CA ALA A 74 7.05 1.73 11.71
C ALA A 74 6.83 0.30 12.21
N MET A 75 6.35 -0.60 11.35
CA MET A 75 6.17 -2.02 11.68
C MET A 75 7.45 -2.84 11.53
N GLY A 76 8.56 -2.24 11.15
CA GLY A 76 9.83 -2.92 10.99
C GLY A 76 10.08 -3.50 9.61
N TYR A 77 9.27 -3.13 8.61
CA TYR A 77 9.49 -3.54 7.22
C TYR A 77 10.54 -2.63 6.57
N THR A 78 11.27 -3.18 5.61
CA THR A 78 12.28 -2.46 4.85
C THR A 78 11.77 -2.13 3.45
N GLU A 79 11.93 -0.89 3.02
CA GLU A 79 11.62 -0.51 1.64
C GLU A 79 12.74 -0.96 0.72
N VAL A 80 12.40 -1.67 -0.32
CA VAL A 80 13.37 -2.18 -1.30
C VAL A 80 13.15 -1.61 -2.69
#